data_79e2104acb589728e790d1d6e51f48a2
#
_entry.id   79e2104acb589728e790d1d6e51f48a2
#
_cell.length_a   1.000
_cell.length_b   1.000
_cell.length_c   1.000
_cell.angle_alpha   90.00
_cell.angle_beta   90.00
_cell.angle_gamma   90.00
#
_symmetry.space_group_name_H-M   'P 1'
#
loop_
_entity.id
_entity.type
_entity.pdbx_description
1 polymer ?
#
loop_
_entity_poly.entity_id
_entity_poly.type
_entity_poly.pdbx_seq_one_letter_code
_entity_poly.pdbx_strand_id
1 'polypeptide(L)'
;MKWAVLLLLPMFAEDGARTTWDGVYTDEQAARGRPLYARECASCHADAMTGGEMAPPLVGGEFLSNWNGLSAGELLDRMRNTMPLNKPKSLSRQTNADILAYMLSVNRFPAGKTELPTDGEMLKQIKVEAMKPEK
;
A
#
# COMPACT_ATOMS: atom_id res chain seq x y z
N MET A 1 2.68 0.52 -57.15
CA MET A 1 3.20 1.08 -55.91
C MET A 1 2.35 0.59 -54.76
N LYS A 2 2.92 -0.21 -53.89
CA LYS A 2 2.21 -0.65 -52.67
C LYS A 2 2.63 0.26 -51.53
N TRP A 3 1.69 1.02 -51.02
CA TRP A 3 1.91 1.82 -49.84
C TRP A 3 1.74 0.92 -48.62
N ALA A 4 2.81 0.67 -47.90
CA ALA A 4 2.69 0.01 -46.62
C ALA A 4 2.20 1.06 -45.62
N VAL A 5 0.92 0.97 -45.28
CA VAL A 5 0.40 1.75 -44.15
C VAL A 5 0.90 1.08 -42.89
N LEU A 6 1.92 1.64 -42.29
CA LEU A 6 2.39 1.24 -40.98
C LEU A 6 1.33 1.75 -39.98
N LEU A 7 0.41 0.88 -39.62
CA LEU A 7 -0.50 1.13 -38.51
C LEU A 7 0.34 1.11 -37.22
N LEU A 8 0.76 2.26 -36.80
CA LEU A 8 1.25 2.45 -35.44
C LEU A 8 0.06 2.24 -34.51
N LEU A 9 -0.10 1.01 -34.03
CA LEU A 9 -1.00 0.76 -32.93
C LEU A 9 -0.48 1.54 -31.73
N PRO A 10 -1.31 2.40 -31.13
CA PRO A 10 -0.90 3.06 -29.90
C PRO A 10 -0.64 1.95 -28.88
N MET A 11 0.59 1.89 -28.41
CA MET A 11 0.91 1.13 -27.23
C MET A 11 0.26 1.88 -26.08
N PHE A 12 -0.96 1.48 -25.73
CA PHE A 12 -1.50 1.83 -24.45
C PHE A 12 -0.62 1.11 -23.43
N ALA A 13 0.25 1.86 -22.75
CA ALA A 13 0.72 1.41 -21.47
C ALA A 13 -0.54 1.05 -20.71
N GLU A 14 -0.73 -0.23 -20.44
CA GLU A 14 -1.79 -0.62 -19.53
C GLU A 14 -1.63 0.23 -18.29
N ASP A 15 -2.56 1.17 -18.09
CA ASP A 15 -2.71 1.81 -16.82
C ASP A 15 -2.88 0.65 -15.86
N GLY A 16 -1.77 0.29 -15.17
CA GLY A 16 -1.72 -0.92 -14.42
C GLY A 16 -2.63 -0.86 -13.22
N ALA A 17 -3.93 -1.12 -13.45
CA ALA A 17 -4.82 -1.48 -12.37
C ALA A 17 -4.20 -2.70 -11.70
N ARG A 18 -3.47 -2.47 -10.62
CA ARG A 18 -2.79 -3.50 -9.85
C ARG A 18 -3.53 -3.72 -8.55
N THR A 19 -3.25 -4.83 -7.93
CA THR A 19 -3.73 -5.13 -6.60
C THR A 19 -2.55 -5.32 -5.65
N THR A 20 -2.84 -5.38 -4.38
CA THR A 20 -1.83 -5.69 -3.36
C THR A 20 -1.17 -7.06 -3.57
N TRP A 21 -1.69 -7.91 -4.48
CA TRP A 21 -1.10 -9.20 -4.81
C TRP A 21 -0.07 -9.13 -5.94
N ASP A 22 0.16 -7.96 -6.51
CA ASP A 22 1.02 -7.78 -7.68
C ASP A 22 2.44 -7.33 -7.35
N GLY A 23 2.90 -7.54 -6.12
CA GLY A 23 4.26 -7.16 -5.74
C GLY A 23 4.50 -5.66 -5.79
N VAL A 24 3.66 -4.90 -5.10
CA VAL A 24 3.61 -3.43 -5.20
C VAL A 24 4.57 -2.70 -4.26
N TYR A 25 5.35 -3.43 -3.49
CA TYR A 25 6.38 -2.90 -2.59
C TYR A 25 7.61 -3.80 -2.66
N THR A 26 8.74 -3.35 -2.11
CA THR A 26 9.96 -4.19 -2.02
C THR A 26 10.22 -4.60 -0.58
N ASP A 27 10.98 -5.69 -0.42
CA ASP A 27 11.43 -6.12 0.92
C ASP A 27 12.24 -5.03 1.60
N GLU A 28 13.07 -4.31 0.87
CA GLU A 28 13.88 -3.21 1.40
C GLU A 28 13.01 -2.08 1.93
N GLN A 29 11.93 -1.75 1.21
CA GLN A 29 10.99 -0.73 1.66
C GLN A 29 10.27 -1.18 2.94
N ALA A 30 9.81 -2.41 3.00
CA ALA A 30 9.17 -2.96 4.19
C ALA A 30 10.15 -2.97 5.39
N ALA A 31 11.42 -3.30 5.14
CA ALA A 31 12.45 -3.27 6.18
C ALA A 31 12.68 -1.86 6.72
N ARG A 32 12.62 -0.83 5.86
CA ARG A 32 12.68 0.57 6.33
C ARG A 32 11.45 0.95 7.15
N GLY A 33 10.29 0.44 6.77
CA GLY A 33 9.02 0.73 7.45
C GLY A 33 8.93 0.14 8.85
N ARG A 34 9.59 -0.96 9.10
CA ARG A 34 9.51 -1.68 10.38
C ARG A 34 9.88 -0.81 11.59
N PRO A 35 11.08 -0.18 11.65
CA PRO A 35 11.41 0.68 12.79
C PRO A 35 10.56 1.93 12.85
N LEU A 36 10.08 2.44 11.71
CA LEU A 36 9.17 3.58 11.68
C LEU A 36 7.82 3.22 12.31
N TYR A 37 7.28 2.06 11.97
CA TYR A 37 6.07 1.54 12.60
C TYR A 37 6.25 1.39 14.12
N ALA A 38 7.34 0.78 14.54
CA ALA A 38 7.62 0.56 15.97
C ALA A 38 7.63 1.87 16.75
N ARG A 39 8.20 2.91 16.15
CA ARG A 39 8.31 4.23 16.79
C ARG A 39 6.99 5.01 16.79
N GLU A 40 6.25 4.97 15.68
CA GLU A 40 5.13 5.89 15.47
C GLU A 40 3.75 5.26 15.67
N CYS A 41 3.63 3.95 15.60
CA CYS A 41 2.33 3.29 15.49
C CYS A 41 2.10 2.21 16.55
N ALA A 42 3.15 1.52 16.98
CA ALA A 42 3.04 0.32 17.81
C ALA A 42 2.43 0.58 19.18
N SER A 43 2.62 1.77 19.76
CA SER A 43 2.09 2.07 21.09
C SER A 43 0.57 1.94 21.19
N CYS A 44 -0.15 2.20 20.07
CA CYS A 44 -1.60 2.05 20.01
C CYS A 44 -2.03 0.79 19.28
N HIS A 45 -1.36 0.47 18.17
CA HIS A 45 -1.74 -0.66 17.31
C HIS A 45 -1.09 -1.99 17.69
N ALA A 46 -0.22 -2.00 18.70
CA ALA A 46 0.59 -3.13 19.16
C ALA A 46 1.73 -3.50 18.20
N ASP A 47 2.76 -4.15 18.73
CA ASP A 47 3.95 -4.53 17.94
C ASP A 47 3.59 -5.47 16.80
N ALA A 48 2.64 -6.39 17.02
CA ALA A 48 2.18 -7.34 16.02
C ALA A 48 1.00 -6.85 15.19
N MET A 49 0.67 -5.56 15.28
CA MET A 49 -0.46 -4.93 14.58
C MET A 49 -1.84 -5.47 14.97
N THR A 50 -1.93 -6.13 16.10
CA THR A 50 -3.18 -6.77 16.54
C THR A 50 -4.21 -5.79 17.11
N GLY A 51 -3.80 -4.53 17.29
CA GLY A 51 -4.66 -3.51 17.88
C GLY A 51 -4.82 -3.67 19.38
N GLY A 52 -5.75 -2.93 19.95
CA GLY A 52 -6.03 -2.94 21.37
C GLY A 52 -7.21 -2.03 21.66
N GLU A 53 -7.34 -1.59 22.93
CA GLU A 53 -8.46 -0.73 23.35
C GLU A 53 -8.47 0.62 22.63
N MET A 54 -7.29 1.12 22.25
CA MET A 54 -7.13 2.47 21.70
C MET A 54 -7.12 2.51 20.17
N ALA A 55 -6.94 1.37 19.51
CA ALA A 55 -6.77 1.35 18.05
C ALA A 55 -7.19 0.00 17.48
N PRO A 56 -7.73 0.01 16.24
CA PRO A 56 -8.10 -1.23 15.55
C PRO A 56 -6.85 -2.01 15.12
N PRO A 57 -7.01 -3.30 14.79
CA PRO A 57 -5.93 -4.07 14.21
C PRO A 57 -5.56 -3.54 12.82
N LEU A 58 -4.27 -3.68 12.46
CA LEU A 58 -3.75 -3.37 11.14
C LEU A 58 -3.30 -4.63 10.40
N VAL A 59 -3.70 -5.79 10.89
CA VAL A 59 -3.40 -7.10 10.31
C VAL A 59 -4.62 -8.00 10.44
N GLY A 60 -4.74 -8.93 9.50
CA GLY A 60 -5.75 -9.98 9.56
C GLY A 60 -7.11 -9.60 9.00
N GLY A 61 -8.08 -10.45 9.28
CA GLY A 61 -9.39 -10.40 8.62
C GLY A 61 -10.15 -9.10 8.78
N GLU A 62 -10.14 -8.52 9.98
CA GLU A 62 -10.84 -7.26 10.22
C GLU A 62 -10.24 -6.11 9.41
N PHE A 63 -8.91 -5.97 9.44
CA PHE A 63 -8.21 -4.94 8.67
C PHE A 63 -8.45 -5.13 7.17
N LEU A 64 -8.25 -6.34 6.69
CA LEU A 64 -8.39 -6.66 5.28
C LEU A 64 -9.82 -6.47 4.80
N SER A 65 -10.82 -6.84 5.62
CA SER A 65 -12.22 -6.61 5.30
C SER A 65 -12.57 -5.13 5.21
N ASN A 66 -12.04 -4.32 6.14
CA ASN A 66 -12.31 -2.88 6.15
C ASN A 66 -11.74 -2.17 4.92
N TRP A 67 -10.61 -2.65 4.39
CA TRP A 67 -9.93 -2.00 3.28
C TRP A 67 -10.12 -2.69 1.94
N ASN A 68 -10.75 -3.85 1.92
CA ASN A 68 -10.99 -4.59 0.69
C ASN A 68 -11.77 -3.77 -0.33
N GLY A 69 -11.25 -3.66 -1.53
CA GLY A 69 -11.87 -2.89 -2.62
C GLY A 69 -11.50 -1.41 -2.63
N LEU A 70 -10.87 -0.90 -1.58
CA LEU A 70 -10.35 0.46 -1.54
C LEU A 70 -8.93 0.49 -2.07
N SER A 71 -8.41 1.67 -2.35
CA SER A 71 -7.06 1.80 -2.91
C SER A 71 -6.00 1.97 -1.82
N ALA A 72 -4.75 1.64 -2.18
CA ALA A 72 -3.59 1.96 -1.35
C ALA A 72 -3.47 3.48 -1.15
N GLY A 73 -3.92 4.27 -2.11
CA GLY A 73 -3.96 5.73 -1.99
C GLY A 73 -4.90 6.21 -0.91
N GLU A 74 -6.09 5.65 -0.83
CA GLU A 74 -7.04 5.97 0.24
C GLU A 74 -6.49 5.58 1.61
N LEU A 75 -5.85 4.41 1.69
CA LEU A 75 -5.24 3.95 2.93
C LEU A 75 -4.08 4.86 3.36
N LEU A 76 -3.18 5.20 2.44
CA LEU A 76 -2.06 6.09 2.76
C LEU A 76 -2.56 7.49 3.16
N ASP A 77 -3.56 8.02 2.48
CA ASP A 77 -4.15 9.31 2.84
C ASP A 77 -4.76 9.27 4.23
N ARG A 78 -5.44 8.19 4.59
CA ARG A 78 -5.96 8.00 5.94
C ARG A 78 -4.85 8.00 6.99
N MET A 79 -3.79 7.23 6.72
CA MET A 79 -2.63 7.18 7.61
C MET A 79 -2.01 8.57 7.78
N ARG A 80 -1.71 9.24 6.67
CA ARG A 80 -1.03 10.54 6.68
C ARG A 80 -1.85 11.61 7.37
N ASN A 81 -3.14 11.67 7.09
CA ASN A 81 -4.00 12.76 7.55
C ASN A 81 -4.46 12.58 9.00
N THR A 82 -4.48 11.36 9.52
CA THR A 82 -5.05 11.07 10.84
C THR A 82 -4.08 10.46 11.85
N MET A 83 -2.97 9.89 11.39
CA MET A 83 -2.02 9.19 12.25
C MET A 83 -0.63 9.83 12.22
N PRO A 84 0.13 9.78 13.33
CA PRO A 84 -0.30 9.35 14.66
C PRO A 84 -1.36 10.30 15.23
N LEU A 85 -2.31 9.77 16.01
CA LEU A 85 -3.44 10.59 16.53
C LEU A 85 -3.00 11.82 17.29
N ASN A 86 -1.88 11.75 18.02
CA ASN A 86 -1.35 12.88 18.79
C ASN A 86 -0.58 13.88 17.92
N LYS A 87 -0.27 13.53 16.68
CA LYS A 87 0.45 14.38 15.72
C LYS A 87 0.01 14.11 14.29
N PRO A 88 -1.27 14.34 13.93
CA PRO A 88 -1.72 14.12 12.55
C PRO A 88 -0.89 14.92 11.56
N LYS A 89 -0.65 14.38 10.39
CA LYS A 89 0.10 15.01 9.30
C LYS A 89 1.58 15.25 9.57
N SER A 90 2.12 14.69 10.66
CA SER A 90 3.53 14.91 11.06
C SER A 90 4.53 14.07 10.25
N LEU A 91 4.08 12.98 9.64
CA LEU A 91 4.94 12.09 8.88
C LEU A 91 4.85 12.37 7.38
N SER A 92 5.99 12.31 6.71
CA SER A 92 6.06 12.52 5.26
C SER A 92 5.31 11.42 4.50
N ARG A 93 5.02 11.68 3.24
CA ARG A 93 4.45 10.65 2.35
C ARG A 93 5.38 9.45 2.21
N GLN A 94 6.70 9.68 2.12
CA GLN A 94 7.67 8.60 2.04
C GLN A 94 7.66 7.74 3.30
N THR A 95 7.64 8.35 4.48
CA THR A 95 7.56 7.62 5.74
C THR A 95 6.29 6.78 5.79
N ASN A 96 5.15 7.35 5.41
CA ASN A 96 3.89 6.61 5.36
C ASN A 96 3.93 5.48 4.34
N ALA A 97 4.55 5.68 3.17
CA ALA A 97 4.69 4.63 2.16
C ALA A 97 5.55 3.47 2.68
N ASP A 98 6.64 3.77 3.38
CA ASP A 98 7.50 2.73 3.96
C ASP A 98 6.76 1.96 5.06
N ILE A 99 6.01 2.65 5.91
CA ILE A 99 5.18 2.00 6.94
C ILE A 99 4.11 1.13 6.29
N LEU A 100 3.45 1.63 5.24
CA LEU A 100 2.43 0.86 4.52
C LEU A 100 3.03 -0.40 3.89
N ALA A 101 4.23 -0.30 3.31
CA ALA A 101 4.94 -1.48 2.79
C ALA A 101 5.17 -2.52 3.88
N TYR A 102 5.58 -2.07 5.08
CA TYR A 102 5.73 -2.99 6.21
C TYR A 102 4.39 -3.62 6.60
N MET A 103 3.30 -2.85 6.65
CA MET A 103 1.96 -3.38 6.93
C MET A 103 1.54 -4.43 5.89
N LEU A 104 1.80 -4.19 4.62
CA LEU A 104 1.51 -5.15 3.55
C LEU A 104 2.31 -6.44 3.74
N SER A 105 3.58 -6.33 4.15
CA SER A 105 4.41 -7.51 4.40
C SER A 105 3.90 -8.35 5.57
N VAL A 106 3.46 -7.71 6.65
CA VAL A 106 2.89 -8.40 7.82
C VAL A 106 1.58 -9.09 7.45
N ASN A 107 0.80 -8.49 6.54
CA ASN A 107 -0.42 -9.10 6.01
C ASN A 107 -0.16 -10.14 4.92
N ARG A 108 1.10 -10.48 4.65
CA ARG A 108 1.53 -11.53 3.73
C ARG A 108 1.25 -11.26 2.25
N PHE A 109 1.10 -10.01 1.87
CA PHE A 109 1.10 -9.66 0.45
C PHE A 109 2.51 -9.84 -0.10
N PRO A 110 2.66 -10.26 -1.36
CA PRO A 110 3.98 -10.51 -1.93
C PRO A 110 4.75 -9.22 -2.19
N ALA A 111 6.05 -9.27 -1.95
CA ALA A 111 6.95 -8.21 -2.38
C ALA A 111 7.23 -8.34 -3.88
N GLY A 112 7.65 -7.25 -4.48
CA GLY A 112 8.06 -7.18 -5.86
C GLY A 112 9.38 -6.44 -6.04
N LYS A 113 9.56 -5.88 -7.21
CA LYS A 113 10.81 -5.20 -7.60
C LYS A 113 10.71 -3.69 -7.59
N THR A 114 9.52 -3.16 -7.37
CA THR A 114 9.24 -1.71 -7.39
C THR A 114 8.65 -1.30 -6.06
N GLU A 115 9.17 -0.21 -5.50
CA GLU A 115 8.65 0.32 -4.23
C GLU A 115 7.27 0.92 -4.41
N LEU A 116 6.49 0.95 -3.31
CA LEU A 116 5.27 1.72 -3.28
C LEU A 116 5.60 3.17 -3.61
N PRO A 117 4.89 3.76 -4.58
CA PRO A 117 5.08 5.17 -4.89
C PRO A 117 4.59 6.06 -3.76
N THR A 118 5.01 7.31 -3.78
CA THR A 118 4.49 8.35 -2.88
C THR A 118 3.41 9.19 -3.57
N ASP A 119 3.31 9.08 -4.89
CA ASP A 119 2.33 9.81 -5.69
C ASP A 119 0.92 9.27 -5.46
N GLY A 120 -0.01 10.15 -5.09
CA GLY A 120 -1.39 9.75 -4.77
C GLY A 120 -2.14 9.14 -5.94
N GLU A 121 -1.92 9.64 -7.16
CA GLU A 121 -2.61 9.09 -8.33
C GLU A 121 -2.13 7.68 -8.66
N MET A 122 -0.83 7.43 -8.51
CA MET A 122 -0.27 6.08 -8.70
C MET A 122 -0.76 5.12 -7.63
N LEU A 123 -0.82 5.57 -6.37
CA LEU A 123 -1.32 4.74 -5.27
C LEU A 123 -2.80 4.40 -5.40
N LYS A 124 -3.60 5.30 -5.98
CA LYS A 124 -5.03 5.04 -6.22
C LYS A 124 -5.26 3.91 -7.22
N GLN A 125 -4.28 3.59 -8.05
CA GLN A 125 -4.36 2.51 -9.03
C GLN A 125 -4.07 1.14 -8.41
N ILE A 126 -3.65 1.09 -7.15
CA ILE A 126 -3.39 -0.16 -6.43
C ILE A 126 -4.59 -0.46 -5.53
N LYS A 127 -5.34 -1.49 -5.88
CA LYS A 127 -6.49 -1.92 -5.08
C LYS A 127 -6.04 -2.85 -3.97
N VAL A 128 -6.54 -2.60 -2.76
CA VAL A 128 -6.38 -3.55 -1.66
C VAL A 128 -7.39 -4.68 -1.89
N GLU A 129 -6.91 -5.90 -2.01
CA GLU A 129 -7.75 -7.08 -2.13
C GLU A 129 -7.41 -8.07 -1.02
N ALA A 130 -8.42 -8.40 -0.21
CA ALA A 130 -8.21 -9.31 0.93
C ALA A 130 -7.86 -10.71 0.45
N MET A 131 -8.46 -11.16 -0.65
CA MET A 131 -8.24 -12.49 -1.19
C MET A 131 -7.45 -12.42 -2.49
N LYS A 132 -6.48 -13.34 -2.62
CA LYS A 132 -5.69 -13.44 -3.85
C LYS A 132 -6.62 -13.70 -5.03
N PRO A 133 -6.54 -12.89 -6.11
CA PRO A 133 -7.35 -13.11 -7.30
C PRO A 133 -7.04 -14.46 -7.93
N GLU A 134 -8.05 -15.15 -8.38
CA GLU A 134 -7.90 -16.33 -9.21
C GLU A 134 -7.48 -15.91 -10.62
N LYS A 135 -6.46 -16.56 -11.15
CA LYS A 135 -6.04 -16.37 -12.55
C LYS A 135 -6.76 -17.37 -13.46
#